data_35c1636a1f88ca6441d651b5f61666c6
#
_entry.id   35c1636a1f88ca6441d651b5f61666c6
#
_cell.length_a   1.000
_cell.length_b   1.000
_cell.length_c   1.000
_cell.angle_alpha   90.00
_cell.angle_beta   90.00
_cell.angle_gamma   90.00
#
_symmetry.space_group_name_H-M   'P 1'
#
loop_
_entity.id
_entity.type
_entity.pdbx_description
1 polymer ?
#
loop_
_entity_poly.entity_id
_entity_poly.type
_entity_poly.pdbx_seq_one_letter_code
_entity_poly.pdbx_strand_id
1 'polypeptide(L)'
;TVKTLYLKRRLQDEDESRESFAFEKAELKQGDFCIMTTGCMTDSFSLGDMDTPAPAPSKKSMSSELWSRIACVKPGMGAPEPFFACPEKNSWMSFTVTARGDALLKAVEEFSGNAPGSGALMTFKDSGWLISSTVAAQPYFAGQPEDVTVFWGYGLYPEAEGDYVKKPMKDCTGREILKEYLSH
;
A
#
# COMPACT_ATOMS: atom_id res chain seq x y z
N THR A 1 -29.34 4.22 7.96
CA THR A 1 -29.30 4.13 6.48
C THR A 1 -28.56 5.34 5.93
N VAL A 2 -27.58 5.14 5.08
CA VAL A 2 -26.93 6.22 4.34
C VAL A 2 -27.87 6.63 3.22
N LYS A 3 -28.14 7.93 3.10
CA LYS A 3 -29.06 8.45 2.06
C LYS A 3 -28.31 9.26 1.01
N THR A 4 -27.22 9.89 1.39
CA THR A 4 -26.48 10.80 0.53
C THR A 4 -24.99 10.65 0.80
N LEU A 5 -24.20 10.66 -0.26
CA LEU A 5 -22.75 10.75 -0.22
C LEU A 5 -22.32 12.12 -0.74
N TYR A 6 -21.42 12.77 -0.01
CA TYR A 6 -20.74 13.98 -0.46
C TYR A 6 -19.31 13.57 -0.85
N LEU A 7 -19.04 13.64 -2.14
CA LEU A 7 -17.79 13.18 -2.73
C LEU A 7 -16.90 14.39 -3.04
N LYS A 8 -15.63 14.26 -2.71
CA LYS A 8 -14.60 15.21 -3.13
C LYS A 8 -13.77 14.52 -4.22
N ARG A 9 -13.93 14.93 -5.45
CA ARG A 9 -13.21 14.39 -6.59
C ARG A 9 -12.07 15.33 -6.97
N ARG A 10 -10.86 14.79 -7.11
CA ARG A 10 -9.74 15.52 -7.70
C ARG A 10 -10.03 15.75 -9.18
N LEU A 11 -9.94 16.98 -9.62
CA LEU A 11 -10.00 17.30 -11.04
C LEU A 11 -8.61 17.13 -11.65
N GLN A 12 -8.55 16.59 -12.87
CA GLN A 12 -7.33 16.60 -13.65
C GLN A 12 -7.14 18.04 -14.15
N ASP A 13 -6.11 18.71 -13.68
CA ASP A 13 -5.70 20.01 -14.16
C ASP A 13 -4.50 19.81 -15.09
N GLU A 14 -4.40 20.62 -16.17
CA GLU A 14 -3.24 20.58 -17.07
C GLU A 14 -1.95 21.02 -16.35
N ASP A 15 -2.10 21.75 -15.23
CA ASP A 15 -1.01 22.14 -14.34
C ASP A 15 -0.99 21.21 -13.10
N GLU A 16 -0.12 20.20 -13.10
CA GLU A 16 0.06 19.23 -12.02
C GLU A 16 0.39 19.88 -10.64
N SER A 17 0.79 21.15 -10.64
CA SER A 17 1.08 21.89 -9.40
C SER A 17 -0.17 22.38 -8.68
N ARG A 18 -1.34 22.36 -9.32
CA ARG A 18 -2.62 22.82 -8.76
C ARG A 18 -3.54 21.66 -8.44
N GLU A 19 -3.80 21.47 -7.16
CA GLU A 19 -4.86 20.57 -6.71
C GLU A 19 -6.21 21.30 -6.75
N SER A 20 -7.03 20.98 -7.75
CA SER A 20 -8.41 21.41 -7.83
C SER A 20 -9.37 20.26 -7.50
N PHE A 21 -10.47 20.56 -6.80
CA PHE A 21 -11.45 19.57 -6.38
C PHE A 21 -12.86 20.00 -6.74
N ALA A 22 -13.65 19.06 -7.24
CA ALA A 22 -15.08 19.21 -7.33
C ALA A 22 -15.77 18.47 -6.18
N PHE A 23 -16.85 19.06 -5.69
CA PHE A 23 -17.73 18.42 -4.72
C PHE A 23 -18.99 17.93 -5.46
N GLU A 24 -19.28 16.67 -5.31
CA GLU A 24 -20.45 16.03 -5.91
C GLU A 24 -21.35 15.47 -4.80
N LYS A 25 -22.64 15.54 -5.04
CA LYS A 25 -23.67 14.94 -4.17
C LYS A 25 -24.27 13.75 -4.91
N ALA A 26 -24.10 12.55 -4.34
CA ALA A 26 -24.73 11.33 -4.84
C ALA A 26 -25.85 10.90 -3.90
N GLU A 27 -27.08 10.84 -4.39
CA GLU A 27 -28.23 10.36 -3.62
C GLU A 27 -28.41 8.86 -3.83
N LEU A 28 -28.47 8.11 -2.73
CA LEU A 28 -28.70 6.67 -2.75
C LEU A 28 -30.20 6.38 -2.82
N LYS A 29 -30.57 5.53 -3.75
CA LYS A 29 -31.95 5.09 -4.01
C LYS A 29 -32.21 3.75 -3.32
N GLN A 30 -33.47 3.33 -3.33
CA GLN A 30 -33.84 1.99 -2.89
C GLN A 30 -33.17 0.95 -3.81
N GLY A 31 -32.44 0.01 -3.20
CA GLY A 31 -31.65 -1.00 -3.93
C GLY A 31 -30.16 -0.67 -4.05
N ASP A 32 -29.77 0.56 -3.78
CA ASP A 32 -28.33 0.92 -3.73
C ASP A 32 -27.68 0.45 -2.44
N PHE A 33 -26.42 0.05 -2.55
CA PHE A 33 -25.59 -0.38 -1.44
C PHE A 33 -24.43 0.56 -1.26
N CYS A 34 -24.14 0.92 0.00
CA CYS A 34 -22.96 1.67 0.37
C CYS A 34 -22.07 0.81 1.28
N ILE A 35 -20.91 0.41 0.76
CA ILE A 35 -19.90 -0.34 1.53
C ILE A 35 -18.88 0.67 2.03
N MET A 36 -18.69 0.72 3.36
CA MET A 36 -17.79 1.65 4.01
C MET A 36 -16.64 0.88 4.66
N THR A 37 -15.42 1.13 4.21
CA THR A 37 -14.18 0.52 4.73
C THR A 37 -13.44 1.48 5.64
N THR A 38 -14.09 1.95 6.69
CA THR A 38 -13.56 2.99 7.60
C THR A 38 -12.39 2.52 8.46
N GLY A 39 -12.15 1.21 8.58
CA GLY A 39 -10.97 0.64 9.24
C GLY A 39 -9.72 0.60 8.36
N CYS A 40 -9.63 1.43 7.34
CA CYS A 40 -8.47 1.51 6.45
C CYS A 40 -7.38 2.40 7.05
N MET A 41 -6.18 1.85 7.25
CA MET A 41 -5.01 2.60 7.72
C MET A 41 -4.13 3.11 6.56
N THR A 42 -4.43 2.70 5.32
CA THR A 42 -3.62 3.01 4.13
C THR A 42 -3.95 4.35 3.46
N ASP A 43 -4.95 5.07 3.93
CA ASP A 43 -5.31 6.38 3.38
C ASP A 43 -4.32 7.51 3.76
N SER A 44 -3.40 7.22 4.69
CA SER A 44 -2.32 8.11 5.11
C SER A 44 -0.93 7.62 4.68
N PHE A 45 -0.85 6.69 3.72
CA PHE A 45 0.43 6.18 3.23
C PHE A 45 1.27 7.29 2.55
N SER A 46 2.56 7.07 2.53
CA SER A 46 3.53 7.89 1.82
C SER A 46 4.30 7.06 0.82
N LEU A 47 4.87 7.70 -0.19
CA LEU A 47 5.67 7.04 -1.22
C LEU A 47 7.12 7.50 -1.13
N GLY A 48 8.03 6.54 -1.22
CA GLY A 48 9.43 6.74 -1.54
C GLY A 48 9.72 6.31 -2.96
N ASP A 49 10.95 6.54 -3.38
CA ASP A 49 11.46 6.12 -4.68
C ASP A 49 12.85 5.45 -4.55
N MET A 50 13.54 5.24 -5.68
CA MET A 50 14.85 4.58 -5.69
C MET A 50 15.92 5.31 -4.87
N ASP A 51 15.80 6.61 -4.69
CA ASP A 51 16.84 7.45 -4.09
C ASP A 51 16.37 8.18 -2.82
N THR A 52 15.07 8.11 -2.52
CA THR A 52 14.44 8.81 -1.39
C THR A 52 13.59 7.84 -0.55
N PRO A 53 13.81 7.76 0.77
CA PRO A 53 12.92 7.01 1.65
C PRO A 53 11.50 7.57 1.66
N ALA A 54 10.51 6.72 1.89
CA ALA A 54 9.14 7.16 2.10
C ALA A 54 9.06 8.03 3.37
N PRO A 55 8.51 9.26 3.30
CA PRO A 55 8.30 10.06 4.50
C PRO A 55 7.43 9.34 5.54
N ALA A 56 7.61 9.64 6.81
CA ALA A 56 6.77 9.09 7.86
C ALA A 56 5.29 9.41 7.56
N PRO A 57 4.38 8.43 7.68
CA PRO A 57 2.97 8.63 7.37
C PRO A 57 2.35 9.68 8.29
N SER A 58 1.33 10.38 7.79
CA SER A 58 0.58 11.33 8.60
C SER A 58 -0.13 10.62 9.75
N LYS A 59 -0.08 11.22 10.95
CA LYS A 59 -0.83 10.70 12.11
C LYS A 59 -2.34 10.85 12.00
N LYS A 60 -2.82 11.64 11.02
CA LYS A 60 -4.25 11.87 10.78
C LYS A 60 -4.69 11.13 9.54
N SER A 61 -5.54 10.15 9.75
CA SER A 61 -6.23 9.42 8.70
C SER A 61 -7.64 9.97 8.50
N MET A 62 -8.04 10.20 7.27
CA MET A 62 -9.41 10.64 6.94
C MET A 62 -10.44 9.56 7.30
N SER A 63 -10.07 8.29 7.16
CA SER A 63 -10.90 7.15 7.56
C SER A 63 -11.16 7.15 9.04
N SER A 64 -10.14 7.43 9.86
CA SER A 64 -10.27 7.54 11.32
C SER A 64 -11.23 8.67 11.72
N GLU A 65 -11.11 9.82 11.07
CA GLU A 65 -12.00 10.97 11.34
C GLU A 65 -13.45 10.67 10.96
N LEU A 66 -13.67 10.09 9.79
CA LEU A 66 -15.00 9.71 9.33
C LEU A 66 -15.64 8.66 10.26
N TRP A 67 -14.89 7.62 10.62
CA TRP A 67 -15.40 6.60 11.52
C TRP A 67 -15.71 7.16 12.92
N SER A 68 -14.87 8.02 13.45
CA SER A 68 -15.10 8.69 14.75
C SER A 68 -16.38 9.53 14.74
N ARG A 69 -16.64 10.26 13.68
CA ARG A 69 -17.88 11.02 13.50
C ARG A 69 -19.11 10.11 13.43
N ILE A 70 -19.03 9.00 12.71
CA ILE A 70 -20.12 8.03 12.60
C ILE A 70 -20.38 7.36 13.94
N ALA A 71 -19.36 6.90 14.65
CA ALA A 71 -19.47 6.26 15.94
C ALA A 71 -20.07 7.21 17.01
N CYS A 72 -19.74 8.50 16.93
CA CYS A 72 -20.30 9.52 17.81
C CYS A 72 -21.82 9.70 17.64
N VAL A 73 -22.32 9.67 16.41
CA VAL A 73 -23.74 9.93 16.10
C VAL A 73 -24.60 8.67 16.05
N LYS A 74 -23.98 7.49 15.92
CA LYS A 74 -24.71 6.22 15.78
C LYS A 74 -24.10 5.14 16.68
N PRO A 75 -24.72 4.84 17.83
CA PRO A 75 -24.29 3.74 18.69
C PRO A 75 -24.22 2.40 17.95
N GLY A 76 -23.24 1.57 18.31
CA GLY A 76 -23.03 0.26 17.71
C GLY A 76 -22.18 0.25 16.43
N MET A 77 -21.61 1.40 16.03
CA MET A 77 -20.70 1.49 14.87
C MET A 77 -19.23 1.23 15.22
N GLY A 78 -18.98 0.59 16.36
CA GLY A 78 -17.64 0.21 16.82
C GLY A 78 -16.92 1.33 17.56
N ALA A 79 -15.63 1.07 17.89
CA ALA A 79 -14.75 1.99 18.59
C ALA A 79 -13.50 2.26 17.74
N PRO A 80 -13.39 3.40 17.04
CA PRO A 80 -12.26 3.69 16.18
C PRO A 80 -10.95 3.94 16.95
N GLU A 81 -11.04 4.50 18.16
CA GLU A 81 -9.86 4.91 18.92
C GLU A 81 -8.87 3.75 19.18
N PRO A 82 -9.25 2.57 19.71
CA PRO A 82 -8.32 1.48 19.90
C PRO A 82 -7.68 1.00 18.60
N PHE A 83 -8.37 1.13 17.47
CA PHE A 83 -7.87 0.74 16.16
C PHE A 83 -6.78 1.67 15.63
N PHE A 84 -6.92 2.98 15.87
CA PHE A 84 -6.00 4.00 15.38
C PHE A 84 -5.03 4.54 16.44
N ALA A 85 -5.10 4.06 17.68
CA ALA A 85 -4.31 4.61 18.79
C ALA A 85 -2.80 4.44 18.63
N CYS A 86 -2.37 3.32 18.02
CA CYS A 86 -0.97 2.96 17.88
C CYS A 86 -0.67 2.46 16.45
N PRO A 87 -0.76 3.31 15.43
CA PRO A 87 -0.55 2.89 14.04
C PRO A 87 0.85 2.32 13.81
N GLU A 88 1.85 2.77 14.55
CA GLU A 88 3.22 2.28 14.48
C GLU A 88 3.37 0.81 14.85
N LYS A 89 2.48 0.28 15.67
CA LYS A 89 2.48 -1.16 16.05
C LYS A 89 1.94 -2.07 14.97
N ASN A 90 1.20 -1.51 14.02
CA ASN A 90 0.57 -2.23 12.93
C ASN A 90 1.14 -1.78 11.57
N SER A 91 2.24 -1.00 11.60
CA SER A 91 2.86 -0.53 10.36
C SER A 91 3.56 -1.67 9.64
N TRP A 92 3.46 -1.66 8.33
CA TRP A 92 4.20 -2.51 7.42
C TRP A 92 4.54 -1.68 6.18
N MET A 93 5.59 -2.06 5.48
CA MET A 93 5.99 -1.39 4.25
C MET A 93 5.87 -2.32 3.07
N SER A 94 5.27 -1.84 2.00
CA SER A 94 5.29 -2.52 0.71
C SER A 94 6.24 -1.82 -0.24
N PHE A 95 6.73 -2.58 -1.21
CA PHE A 95 7.53 -2.07 -2.32
C PHE A 95 7.09 -2.73 -3.63
N THR A 96 7.16 -1.98 -4.70
CA THR A 96 6.92 -2.49 -6.04
C THR A 96 8.24 -2.42 -6.81
N VAL A 97 8.59 -3.51 -7.46
CA VAL A 97 9.75 -3.57 -8.35
C VAL A 97 9.27 -3.55 -9.78
N THR A 98 9.74 -2.58 -10.54
CA THR A 98 9.52 -2.48 -11.98
C THR A 98 10.88 -2.68 -12.67
N ALA A 99 10.99 -3.71 -13.47
CA ALA A 99 12.22 -4.07 -14.17
C ALA A 99 12.01 -4.09 -15.68
N ARG A 100 13.05 -3.75 -16.43
CA ARG A 100 13.08 -4.00 -17.89
C ARG A 100 13.52 -5.41 -18.16
N GLY A 101 12.82 -6.08 -19.08
CA GLY A 101 13.01 -7.49 -19.38
C GLY A 101 12.48 -8.41 -18.29
N ASP A 102 12.70 -9.69 -18.43
CA ASP A 102 12.14 -10.74 -17.59
C ASP A 102 13.20 -11.46 -16.72
N ALA A 103 14.46 -11.03 -16.79
CA ALA A 103 15.55 -11.72 -16.11
C ALA A 103 15.33 -11.86 -14.59
N LEU A 104 14.90 -10.76 -13.94
CA LEU A 104 14.61 -10.77 -12.50
C LEU A 104 13.39 -11.63 -12.18
N LEU A 105 12.35 -11.56 -13.02
CA LEU A 105 11.16 -12.38 -12.87
C LEU A 105 11.49 -13.87 -12.95
N LYS A 106 12.28 -14.28 -13.96
CA LYS A 106 12.75 -15.66 -14.12
C LYS A 106 13.60 -16.13 -12.94
N ALA A 107 14.48 -15.28 -12.44
CA ALA A 107 15.28 -15.61 -11.26
C ALA A 107 14.42 -15.86 -10.02
N VAL A 108 13.40 -15.03 -9.79
CA VAL A 108 12.45 -15.24 -8.68
C VAL A 108 11.61 -16.50 -8.88
N GLU A 109 11.16 -16.78 -10.10
CA GLU A 109 10.42 -18.00 -10.44
C GLU A 109 11.29 -19.26 -10.24
N GLU A 110 12.51 -19.26 -10.73
CA GLU A 110 13.47 -20.36 -10.56
C GLU A 110 13.79 -20.60 -9.08
N PHE A 111 14.06 -19.56 -8.33
CA PHE A 111 14.37 -19.63 -6.91
C PHE A 111 13.19 -20.13 -6.07
N SER A 112 12.00 -19.61 -6.30
CA SER A 112 10.81 -19.90 -5.50
C SER A 112 10.04 -21.13 -5.96
N GLY A 113 10.21 -21.56 -7.21
CA GLY A 113 9.37 -22.58 -7.86
C GLY A 113 7.93 -22.09 -8.16
N ASN A 114 7.66 -20.81 -8.03
CA ASN A 114 6.32 -20.24 -8.19
C ASN A 114 6.19 -19.49 -9.51
N ALA A 115 5.37 -20.02 -10.41
CA ALA A 115 5.07 -19.33 -11.66
C ALA A 115 4.32 -18.02 -11.43
N PRO A 116 4.56 -16.98 -12.26
CA PRO A 116 3.82 -15.73 -12.20
C PRO A 116 2.31 -15.96 -12.26
N GLY A 117 1.56 -15.29 -11.38
CA GLY A 117 0.11 -15.42 -11.29
C GLY A 117 -0.38 -16.67 -10.55
N SER A 118 0.49 -17.51 -10.03
CA SER A 118 0.09 -18.68 -9.20
C SER A 118 -0.53 -18.27 -7.86
N GLY A 119 -0.35 -17.02 -7.43
CA GLY A 119 -0.80 -16.52 -6.14
C GLY A 119 0.06 -16.98 -4.96
N ALA A 120 1.15 -17.69 -5.21
CA ALA A 120 2.06 -18.13 -4.15
C ALA A 120 2.87 -16.95 -3.60
N LEU A 121 3.05 -16.95 -2.29
CA LEU A 121 3.83 -15.99 -1.55
C LEU A 121 5.17 -16.62 -1.17
N MET A 122 6.26 -15.95 -1.50
CA MET A 122 7.60 -16.30 -1.06
C MET A 122 7.97 -15.44 0.14
N THR A 123 8.36 -16.07 1.26
CA THR A 123 8.73 -15.38 2.48
C THR A 123 10.14 -15.76 2.91
N PHE A 124 11.00 -14.78 3.10
CA PHE A 124 12.30 -14.93 3.75
C PHE A 124 12.08 -14.91 5.27
N LYS A 125 11.82 -16.08 5.82
CA LYS A 125 11.41 -16.23 7.24
C LYS A 125 12.46 -15.76 8.24
N ASP A 126 13.74 -15.81 7.85
CA ASP A 126 14.87 -15.42 8.69
C ASP A 126 15.30 -13.96 8.45
N SER A 127 14.63 -13.23 7.54
CA SER A 127 14.86 -11.82 7.31
C SER A 127 14.44 -10.98 8.51
N GLY A 128 15.30 -10.05 8.96
CA GLY A 128 14.98 -9.11 10.02
C GLY A 128 13.73 -8.29 9.73
N TRP A 129 13.45 -7.99 8.48
CA TRP A 129 12.23 -7.28 8.06
C TRP A 129 11.03 -8.22 7.84
N LEU A 130 11.22 -9.54 7.91
CA LEU A 130 10.23 -10.55 7.50
C LEU A 130 9.66 -10.24 6.12
N ILE A 131 10.53 -10.23 5.13
CA ILE A 131 10.18 -9.87 3.75
C ILE A 131 9.37 -10.98 3.11
N SER A 132 8.29 -10.58 2.46
CA SER A 132 7.51 -11.46 1.59
C SER A 132 7.31 -10.81 0.24
N SER A 133 7.26 -11.61 -0.81
CA SER A 133 6.98 -11.14 -2.16
C SER A 133 6.10 -12.09 -2.93
N THR A 134 5.40 -11.57 -3.91
CA THR A 134 4.58 -12.34 -4.84
C THR A 134 4.74 -11.80 -6.24
N VAL A 135 4.66 -12.69 -7.22
CA VAL A 135 4.73 -12.34 -8.63
C VAL A 135 3.35 -12.52 -9.25
N ALA A 136 2.74 -11.41 -9.61
CA ALA A 136 1.47 -11.40 -10.33
C ALA A 136 1.64 -11.90 -11.77
N ALA A 137 0.55 -12.34 -12.39
CA ALA A 137 0.51 -12.54 -13.83
C ALA A 137 0.93 -11.27 -14.57
N GLN A 138 1.65 -11.41 -15.66
CA GLN A 138 2.07 -10.29 -16.50
C GLN A 138 1.18 -10.22 -17.76
N PRO A 139 0.79 -9.03 -18.23
CA PRO A 139 1.01 -7.72 -17.63
C PRO A 139 0.17 -7.52 -16.35
N TYR A 140 0.72 -6.84 -15.36
CA TYR A 140 0.03 -6.56 -14.09
C TYR A 140 -0.83 -5.29 -14.18
N PHE A 141 -0.39 -4.31 -14.94
CA PHE A 141 -1.13 -3.06 -15.16
C PHE A 141 -1.67 -2.97 -16.58
N ALA A 142 -2.82 -2.35 -16.74
CA ALA A 142 -3.34 -1.98 -18.05
C ALA A 142 -2.34 -1.05 -18.77
N GLY A 143 -1.98 -1.40 -20.01
CA GLY A 143 -1.00 -0.65 -20.80
C GLY A 143 0.46 -0.85 -20.38
N GLN A 144 0.76 -1.84 -19.54
CA GLN A 144 2.15 -2.20 -19.23
C GLN A 144 2.90 -2.59 -20.50
N PRO A 145 4.08 -2.00 -20.78
CA PRO A 145 4.89 -2.40 -21.93
C PRO A 145 5.32 -3.87 -21.84
N GLU A 146 5.45 -4.54 -22.99
CA GLU A 146 5.82 -5.96 -23.07
C GLU A 146 7.22 -6.26 -22.52
N ASP A 147 8.13 -5.28 -22.59
CA ASP A 147 9.49 -5.37 -22.06
C ASP A 147 9.61 -5.00 -20.58
N VAL A 148 8.48 -4.80 -19.90
CA VAL A 148 8.45 -4.42 -18.47
C VAL A 148 7.81 -5.55 -17.67
N THR A 149 8.44 -5.91 -16.56
CA THR A 149 7.91 -6.83 -15.56
C THR A 149 7.72 -6.12 -14.22
N VAL A 150 6.68 -6.50 -13.50
CA VAL A 150 6.34 -5.89 -12.21
C VAL A 150 6.05 -6.98 -11.20
N PHE A 151 6.63 -6.87 -10.01
CA PHE A 151 6.22 -7.64 -8.84
C PHE A 151 6.24 -6.75 -7.61
N TRP A 152 5.65 -7.23 -6.53
CA TRP A 152 5.60 -6.48 -5.28
C TRP A 152 5.94 -7.38 -4.09
N GLY A 153 6.39 -6.75 -3.03
CA GLY A 153 6.66 -7.36 -1.77
C GLY A 153 6.38 -6.42 -0.61
N TYR A 154 6.57 -6.93 0.58
CA TYR A 154 6.41 -6.15 1.80
C TYR A 154 7.30 -6.69 2.91
N GLY A 155 7.63 -5.83 3.88
CA GLY A 155 8.23 -6.20 5.15
C GLY A 155 7.24 -5.93 6.28
N LEU A 156 7.06 -6.92 7.15
CA LEU A 156 6.14 -6.82 8.29
C LEU A 156 6.76 -6.15 9.51
N TYR A 157 8.10 -6.07 9.56
CA TYR A 157 8.83 -5.44 10.65
C TYR A 157 9.67 -4.27 10.15
N PRO A 158 9.03 -3.17 9.67
CA PRO A 158 9.74 -2.04 9.06
C PRO A 158 10.64 -1.27 10.04
N GLU A 159 10.46 -1.46 11.34
CA GLU A 159 11.28 -0.89 12.40
C GLU A 159 12.52 -1.73 12.73
N ALA A 160 12.55 -3.00 12.32
CA ALA A 160 13.70 -3.87 12.56
C ALA A 160 14.87 -3.53 11.64
N GLU A 161 16.07 -3.86 12.07
CA GLU A 161 17.29 -3.71 11.27
C GLU A 161 17.33 -4.79 10.18
N GLY A 162 17.69 -4.40 8.97
CA GLY A 162 17.92 -5.31 7.86
C GLY A 162 19.20 -6.13 8.03
N ASP A 163 19.26 -7.29 7.40
CA ASP A 163 20.39 -8.21 7.56
C ASP A 163 21.63 -7.77 6.79
N TYR A 164 21.45 -7.10 5.66
CA TYR A 164 22.51 -6.63 4.76
C TYR A 164 22.66 -5.13 4.76
N VAL A 165 21.56 -4.38 4.72
CA VAL A 165 21.58 -2.92 4.72
C VAL A 165 21.85 -2.33 6.11
N LYS A 166 21.60 -3.09 7.18
CA LYS A 166 21.85 -2.66 8.57
C LYS A 166 21.11 -1.39 8.96
N LYS A 167 19.85 -1.30 8.54
CA LYS A 167 19.01 -0.11 8.68
C LYS A 167 17.55 -0.52 8.78
N PRO A 168 16.68 0.20 9.51
CA PRO A 168 15.24 -0.05 9.48
C PRO A 168 14.67 0.15 8.06
N MET A 169 13.76 -0.72 7.63
CA MET A 169 13.19 -0.66 6.30
C MET A 169 12.52 0.69 6.03
N LYS A 170 11.87 1.27 7.03
CA LYS A 170 11.20 2.56 6.93
C LYS A 170 12.14 3.74 6.59
N ASP A 171 13.41 3.59 6.91
CA ASP A 171 14.43 4.63 6.67
C ASP A 171 15.24 4.36 5.39
N CYS A 172 14.87 3.31 4.65
CA CYS A 172 15.58 2.88 3.45
C CYS A 172 15.01 3.54 2.20
N THR A 173 15.91 3.84 1.26
CA THR A 173 15.56 4.14 -0.13
C THR A 173 15.11 2.87 -0.85
N GLY A 174 14.42 3.00 -1.98
CA GLY A 174 14.05 1.85 -2.81
C GLY A 174 15.25 1.02 -3.25
N ARG A 175 16.39 1.67 -3.52
CA ARG A 175 17.67 1.01 -3.86
C ARG A 175 18.18 0.14 -2.72
N GLU A 176 18.10 0.62 -1.48
CA GLU A 176 18.50 -0.13 -0.29
C GLU A 176 17.55 -1.31 -0.03
N ILE A 177 16.25 -1.11 -0.20
CA ILE A 177 15.25 -2.18 -0.08
C ILE A 177 15.50 -3.27 -1.14
N LEU A 178 15.75 -2.87 -2.38
CA LEU A 178 16.05 -3.83 -3.45
C LEU A 178 17.36 -4.58 -3.19
N LYS A 179 18.39 -3.90 -2.67
CA LYS A 179 19.65 -4.53 -2.27
C LYS A 179 19.42 -5.58 -1.19
N GLU A 180 18.68 -5.26 -0.14
CA GLU A 180 18.34 -6.21 0.93
C GLU A 180 17.62 -7.43 0.34
N TYR A 181 16.56 -7.20 -0.45
CA TYR A 181 15.77 -8.25 -1.09
C TYR A 181 16.61 -9.20 -1.95
N LEU A 182 17.50 -8.66 -2.78
CA LEU A 182 18.34 -9.45 -3.68
C LEU A 182 19.52 -10.15 -2.97
N SER A 183 19.79 -9.80 -1.72
CA SER A 183 20.86 -10.41 -0.94
C SER A 183 20.40 -11.63 -0.14
N HIS A 184 19.09 -11.80 0.04
CA HIS A 184 18.47 -13.01 0.60
C HIS A 184 18.36 -14.12 -0.44
#